data_aa7d1318764e3ef4328fbc9b400ca4a5
#
_entry.id   aa7d1318764e3ef4328fbc9b400ca4a5
#
_cell.length_a   1.000
_cell.length_b   1.000
_cell.length_c   1.000
_cell.angle_alpha   90.00
_cell.angle_beta   90.00
_cell.angle_gamma   90.00
#
_symmetry.space_group_name_H-M   'P 1'
#
loop_
_entity.id
_entity.type
_entity.pdbx_description
1 polymer ?
#
loop_
_entity_poly.entity_id
_entity_poly.type
_entity_poly.pdbx_seq_one_letter_code
_entity_poly.pdbx_strand_id
1 'polypeptide(L)'
;MATQYQRALAGTTTAEMRRVAQREHVPAEFIRDELAAGRLVIPANRVRLARGDGGAARPDPVGIGRGVSTKINANIGASPVSSCKEAELAKLRLAVECGADTVMDLSTGGDLDEIRAFLIARATVPVGTVPVYSMIVEKSVEQLTHDDMLSAIAAQAAQGVDFMTIHAGLLREHLELVGKRTMGIVSRGGGLLAKWMVHHGRENPLYEMFDEISAIFREYDVTYSLGDGLRPGCLADASDEAQFAELDTLGELVGRARAAGVQVMVEGPGHIPLDQIEMNMTRQAEVCGGAPFYVLGPLVTDIFPGYDHITSAIGATLAAYHGAAFLCYVTPAEHLSLPGPEEVKAGCIAYKIAAHAADVARKLPHARDRDDALAAARAKLDWEGQFKLAFDGEAARQVRCRDVDSAADYCAMCGRQWCALRISREVNDALARK
;
A
#
# COMPACT_ATOMS: atom_id res chain seq x y z
N MET A 1 22.07 -4.10 -16.45
CA MET A 1 22.65 -3.55 -15.19
C MET A 1 22.10 -4.36 -14.00
N ALA A 2 22.85 -4.48 -12.89
CA ALA A 2 22.36 -5.18 -11.70
C ALA A 2 21.18 -4.44 -11.05
N THR A 3 20.19 -5.19 -10.54
CA THR A 3 19.05 -4.67 -9.78
C THR A 3 19.47 -4.25 -8.37
N GLN A 4 18.60 -3.54 -7.64
CA GLN A 4 18.80 -3.23 -6.21
C GLN A 4 19.03 -4.53 -5.41
N TYR A 5 18.23 -5.58 -5.69
CA TYR A 5 18.36 -6.88 -5.04
C TYR A 5 19.70 -7.54 -5.32
N GLN A 6 20.14 -7.58 -6.59
CA GLN A 6 21.44 -8.14 -6.96
C GLN A 6 22.62 -7.37 -6.36
N ARG A 7 22.52 -6.05 -6.25
CA ARG A 7 23.52 -5.20 -5.57
C ARG A 7 23.60 -5.50 -4.09
N ALA A 8 22.43 -5.69 -3.44
CA ALA A 8 22.37 -6.07 -2.03
C ALA A 8 23.03 -7.45 -1.80
N LEU A 9 22.73 -8.45 -2.64
CA LEU A 9 23.36 -9.78 -2.61
C LEU A 9 24.89 -9.71 -2.77
N ALA A 10 25.37 -8.75 -3.57
CA ALA A 10 26.81 -8.49 -3.76
C ALA A 10 27.43 -7.66 -2.62
N GLY A 11 26.70 -7.36 -1.55
CA GLY A 11 27.16 -6.55 -0.43
C GLY A 11 27.29 -5.04 -0.73
N THR A 12 26.75 -4.58 -1.85
CA THR A 12 26.83 -3.17 -2.27
C THR A 12 25.66 -2.37 -1.72
N THR A 13 25.94 -1.30 -0.97
CA THR A 13 24.95 -0.33 -0.51
C THR A 13 24.75 0.77 -1.54
N THR A 14 23.55 0.90 -2.11
CA THR A 14 23.22 1.91 -3.14
C THR A 14 22.84 3.26 -2.55
N ALA A 15 22.62 4.27 -3.39
CA ALA A 15 22.11 5.58 -2.96
C ALA A 15 20.67 5.46 -2.44
N GLU A 16 19.86 4.61 -3.07
CA GLU A 16 18.48 4.34 -2.68
C GLU A 16 18.42 3.68 -1.30
N MET A 17 19.25 2.68 -1.02
CA MET A 17 19.37 2.04 0.30
C MET A 17 19.77 3.05 1.39
N ARG A 18 20.74 3.92 1.10
CA ARG A 18 21.17 4.99 2.02
C ARG A 18 20.04 5.99 2.28
N ARG A 19 19.27 6.35 1.23
CA ARG A 19 18.13 7.25 1.38
C ARG A 19 17.02 6.64 2.25
N VAL A 20 16.68 5.38 2.02
CA VAL A 20 15.73 4.65 2.87
C VAL A 20 16.22 4.59 4.32
N ALA A 21 17.48 4.23 4.54
CA ALA A 21 18.08 4.17 5.87
C ALA A 21 17.99 5.51 6.62
N GLN A 22 18.22 6.62 5.91
CA GLN A 22 18.08 7.97 6.47
C GLN A 22 16.64 8.28 6.89
N ARG A 23 15.66 7.89 6.06
CA ARG A 23 14.22 8.10 6.35
C ARG A 23 13.74 7.28 7.53
N GLU A 24 14.25 6.06 7.64
CA GLU A 24 13.82 5.07 8.66
C GLU A 24 14.69 5.13 9.93
N HIS A 25 15.68 6.02 10.00
CA HIS A 25 16.59 6.16 11.14
C HIS A 25 17.31 4.86 11.51
N VAL A 26 17.72 4.06 10.51
CA VAL A 26 18.44 2.80 10.67
C VAL A 26 19.77 2.82 9.88
N PRO A 27 20.73 1.92 10.19
CA PRO A 27 21.96 1.80 9.40
C PRO A 27 21.68 1.38 7.95
N ALA A 28 22.46 1.90 6.99
CA ALA A 28 22.31 1.56 5.58
C ALA A 28 22.60 0.08 5.28
N GLU A 29 23.50 -0.53 6.05
CA GLU A 29 23.82 -1.95 6.02
C GLU A 29 22.60 -2.80 6.41
N PHE A 30 21.79 -2.35 7.39
CA PHE A 30 20.56 -3.02 7.78
C PHE A 30 19.59 -3.10 6.58
N ILE A 31 19.39 -1.98 5.87
CA ILE A 31 18.54 -1.96 4.67
C ILE A 31 19.07 -2.90 3.60
N ARG A 32 20.38 -2.86 3.33
CA ARG A 32 21.01 -3.78 2.38
C ARG A 32 20.80 -5.25 2.76
N ASP A 33 21.00 -5.58 4.02
CA ASP A 33 20.93 -6.97 4.49
C ASP A 33 19.48 -7.51 4.50
N GLU A 34 18.49 -6.68 4.85
CA GLU A 34 17.07 -7.04 4.74
C GLU A 34 16.63 -7.18 3.27
N LEU A 35 17.14 -6.31 2.38
CA LEU A 35 16.91 -6.41 0.95
C LEU A 35 17.56 -7.69 0.37
N ALA A 36 18.81 -7.99 0.71
CA ALA A 36 19.50 -9.21 0.30
C ALA A 36 18.81 -10.49 0.80
N ALA A 37 18.20 -10.43 1.98
CA ALA A 37 17.39 -11.52 2.52
C ALA A 37 15.99 -11.63 1.90
N GLY A 38 15.60 -10.70 1.02
CA GLY A 38 14.30 -10.64 0.38
C GLY A 38 13.14 -10.26 1.33
N ARG A 39 13.44 -9.68 2.50
CA ARG A 39 12.45 -9.26 3.49
C ARG A 39 12.13 -7.76 3.44
N LEU A 40 12.78 -7.05 2.53
CA LEU A 40 12.54 -5.64 2.22
C LEU A 40 12.67 -5.44 0.72
N VAL A 41 11.87 -4.53 0.15
CA VAL A 41 11.99 -4.07 -1.24
C VAL A 41 12.09 -2.56 -1.30
N ILE A 42 12.73 -2.05 -2.35
CA ILE A 42 12.80 -0.63 -2.69
C ILE A 42 12.30 -0.48 -4.13
N PRO A 43 10.98 -0.27 -4.35
CA PRO A 43 10.45 -0.07 -5.68
C PRO A 43 11.03 1.23 -6.28
N ALA A 44 11.89 1.09 -7.30
CA ALA A 44 12.59 2.21 -7.88
C ALA A 44 13.09 1.86 -9.30
N ASN A 45 12.22 2.09 -10.28
CA ASN A 45 12.54 1.84 -11.69
C ASN A 45 13.72 2.71 -12.14
N ARG A 46 14.71 2.07 -12.75
CA ARG A 46 15.94 2.75 -13.18
C ARG A 46 15.73 3.85 -14.22
N VAL A 47 14.66 3.75 -15.04
CA VAL A 47 14.32 4.81 -16.02
C VAL A 47 13.92 6.09 -15.29
N ARG A 48 13.15 5.99 -14.19
CA ARG A 48 12.80 7.15 -13.35
C ARG A 48 14.01 7.70 -12.60
N LEU A 49 14.82 6.81 -12.03
CA LEU A 49 16.03 7.22 -11.30
C LEU A 49 17.06 7.91 -12.21
N ALA A 50 17.12 7.53 -13.49
CA ALA A 50 18.03 8.12 -14.47
C ALA A 50 17.54 9.47 -15.06
N ARG A 51 16.29 9.85 -14.82
CA ARG A 51 15.78 11.17 -15.25
C ARG A 51 16.56 12.26 -14.51
N GLY A 52 17.31 13.05 -15.27
CA GLY A 52 18.04 14.21 -14.73
C GLY A 52 17.08 15.36 -14.36
N ASP A 53 17.62 16.49 -13.93
CA ASP A 53 16.91 17.68 -13.47
C ASP A 53 16.03 18.39 -14.53
N GLY A 54 15.63 17.69 -15.58
CA GLY A 54 14.87 18.19 -16.72
C GLY A 54 13.37 18.44 -16.47
N GLY A 55 12.94 18.63 -15.21
CA GLY A 55 11.57 19.03 -14.86
C GLY A 55 10.58 17.89 -14.57
N ALA A 56 10.94 16.63 -14.75
CA ALA A 56 10.15 15.49 -14.28
C ALA A 56 10.46 15.17 -12.81
N ALA A 57 9.44 14.86 -12.00
CA ALA A 57 9.62 14.50 -10.61
C ALA A 57 10.44 13.21 -10.47
N ARG A 58 11.43 13.23 -9.58
CA ARG A 58 12.18 12.04 -9.19
C ARG A 58 11.52 11.44 -7.95
N PRO A 59 11.28 10.13 -7.89
CA PRO A 59 10.71 9.52 -6.69
C PRO A 59 11.72 9.56 -5.54
N ASP A 60 11.24 9.88 -4.34
CA ASP A 60 12.01 9.65 -3.11
C ASP A 60 11.90 8.17 -2.75
N PRO A 61 13.03 7.43 -2.68
CA PRO A 61 13.00 5.99 -2.43
C PRO A 61 12.27 5.61 -1.14
N VAL A 62 11.44 4.57 -1.22
CA VAL A 62 10.66 4.02 -0.12
C VAL A 62 11.08 2.57 0.11
N GLY A 63 11.41 2.23 1.36
CA GLY A 63 11.62 0.85 1.77
C GLY A 63 10.30 0.24 2.28
N ILE A 64 9.93 -0.91 1.76
CA ILE A 64 8.74 -1.66 2.18
C ILE A 64 9.20 -3.01 2.71
N GLY A 65 9.00 -3.30 3.99
CA GLY A 65 9.45 -4.57 4.54
C GLY A 65 9.77 -4.55 6.03
N ARG A 66 10.60 -5.50 6.41
CA ARG A 66 10.95 -5.74 7.80
C ARG A 66 11.83 -4.64 8.38
N GLY A 67 11.49 -4.20 9.59
CA GLY A 67 12.33 -3.30 10.40
C GLY A 67 12.27 -1.83 9.98
N VAL A 68 11.38 -1.50 9.06
CA VAL A 68 11.04 -0.12 8.67
C VAL A 68 9.59 0.18 9.02
N SER A 69 9.21 1.45 8.97
CA SER A 69 7.82 1.89 9.22
C SER A 69 6.86 1.25 8.21
N THR A 70 5.64 0.97 8.67
CA THR A 70 4.56 0.44 7.83
C THR A 70 4.18 1.46 6.76
N LYS A 71 4.16 1.06 5.49
CA LYS A 71 3.85 1.92 4.36
C LYS A 71 2.39 1.82 3.95
N ILE A 72 1.85 2.91 3.39
CA ILE A 72 0.52 2.91 2.80
C ILE A 72 0.58 3.21 1.31
N ASN A 73 -0.28 2.53 0.56
CA ASN A 73 -0.52 2.78 -0.86
C ASN A 73 -1.90 3.38 -1.06
N ALA A 74 -1.98 4.42 -1.89
CA ALA A 74 -3.24 4.98 -2.34
C ALA A 74 -3.51 4.56 -3.79
N ASN A 75 -4.69 4.00 -4.05
CA ASN A 75 -5.16 3.69 -5.39
C ASN A 75 -5.88 4.89 -5.99
N ILE A 76 -5.48 5.28 -7.18
CA ILE A 76 -6.18 6.27 -8.01
C ILE A 76 -6.45 5.66 -9.37
N GLY A 77 -7.22 6.32 -10.21
CA GLY A 77 -7.43 5.88 -11.59
C GLY A 77 -8.71 6.40 -12.19
N ALA A 78 -8.65 6.74 -13.47
CA ALA A 78 -9.80 7.11 -14.28
C ALA A 78 -10.62 5.88 -14.65
N SER A 79 -11.94 6.01 -14.65
CA SER A 79 -12.86 4.99 -15.16
C SER A 79 -13.46 5.40 -16.50
N PRO A 80 -14.08 4.49 -17.26
CA PRO A 80 -14.71 4.83 -18.54
C PRO A 80 -15.82 5.88 -18.45
N VAL A 81 -16.36 6.08 -17.23
CA VAL A 81 -17.50 6.99 -16.98
C VAL A 81 -17.13 8.22 -16.17
N SER A 82 -15.94 8.27 -15.62
CA SER A 82 -15.54 9.34 -14.69
C SER A 82 -14.04 9.55 -14.66
N SER A 83 -13.65 10.81 -14.51
CA SER A 83 -12.30 11.30 -14.29
C SER A 83 -11.48 11.55 -15.55
N CYS A 84 -10.41 12.30 -15.38
CA CYS A 84 -9.43 12.66 -16.41
C CYS A 84 -8.03 12.74 -15.75
N LYS A 85 -6.99 12.85 -16.56
CA LYS A 85 -5.59 12.89 -16.06
C LYS A 85 -5.31 14.01 -15.07
N GLU A 86 -5.96 15.16 -15.21
CA GLU A 86 -5.81 16.30 -14.29
C GLU A 86 -6.46 16.03 -12.93
N ALA A 87 -7.64 15.40 -12.93
CA ALA A 87 -8.32 14.99 -11.70
C ALA A 87 -7.51 13.89 -10.98
N GLU A 88 -6.96 12.92 -11.72
CA GLU A 88 -6.09 11.89 -11.15
C GLU A 88 -4.79 12.48 -10.60
N LEU A 89 -4.21 13.49 -11.24
CA LEU A 89 -3.07 14.22 -10.68
C LEU A 89 -3.43 14.95 -9.38
N ALA A 90 -4.61 15.54 -9.28
CA ALA A 90 -5.08 16.17 -8.06
C ALA A 90 -5.22 15.14 -6.93
N LYS A 91 -5.79 13.97 -7.21
CA LYS A 91 -5.87 12.85 -6.24
C LYS A 91 -4.49 12.33 -5.85
N LEU A 92 -3.55 12.19 -6.80
CA LEU A 92 -2.16 11.81 -6.51
C LEU A 92 -1.50 12.78 -5.52
N ARG A 93 -1.60 14.08 -5.80
CA ARG A 93 -1.01 15.11 -4.92
C ARG A 93 -1.61 15.07 -3.53
N LEU A 94 -2.94 15.01 -3.45
CA LEU A 94 -3.66 14.93 -2.19
C LEU A 94 -3.28 13.65 -1.41
N ALA A 95 -3.20 12.51 -2.07
CA ALA A 95 -2.78 11.27 -1.42
C ALA A 95 -1.37 11.38 -0.82
N VAL A 96 -0.41 11.96 -1.57
CA VAL A 96 0.96 12.20 -1.08
C VAL A 96 0.97 13.18 0.08
N GLU A 97 0.22 14.28 -0.01
CA GLU A 97 0.06 15.27 1.09
C GLU A 97 -0.55 14.63 2.34
N CYS A 98 -1.50 13.69 2.16
CA CYS A 98 -2.09 12.90 3.23
C CYS A 98 -1.25 11.68 3.64
N GLY A 99 0.02 11.63 3.20
CA GLY A 99 1.01 10.67 3.69
C GLY A 99 1.06 9.34 2.98
N ALA A 100 0.46 9.19 1.77
CA ALA A 100 0.67 8.00 0.97
C ALA A 100 2.16 7.84 0.62
N ASP A 101 2.70 6.66 0.89
CA ASP A 101 4.11 6.33 0.63
C ASP A 101 4.32 5.90 -0.83
N THR A 102 3.28 5.38 -1.47
CA THR A 102 3.20 5.02 -2.89
C THR A 102 1.80 5.30 -3.43
N VAL A 103 1.69 5.30 -4.75
CA VAL A 103 0.39 5.42 -5.44
C VAL A 103 0.31 4.35 -6.52
N MET A 104 -0.85 3.69 -6.69
CA MET A 104 -1.12 2.85 -7.85
C MET A 104 -2.11 3.52 -8.80
N ASP A 105 -1.75 3.54 -10.08
CA ASP A 105 -2.65 3.92 -11.16
C ASP A 105 -3.45 2.69 -11.61
N LEU A 106 -4.72 2.66 -11.24
CA LEU A 106 -5.69 1.61 -11.58
C LEU A 106 -6.67 2.06 -12.68
N SER A 107 -6.27 3.00 -13.53
CA SER A 107 -7.09 3.51 -14.63
C SER A 107 -7.57 2.39 -15.53
N THR A 108 -8.85 2.47 -15.92
CA THR A 108 -9.53 1.54 -16.81
C THR A 108 -10.26 2.25 -17.97
N GLY A 109 -10.12 3.57 -18.06
CA GLY A 109 -10.74 4.39 -19.10
C GLY A 109 -9.85 5.56 -19.52
N GLY A 110 -10.06 6.05 -20.75
CA GLY A 110 -9.23 7.07 -21.39
C GLY A 110 -7.99 6.49 -22.06
N ASP A 111 -7.07 7.37 -22.47
CA ASP A 111 -5.75 6.96 -22.96
C ASP A 111 -4.87 6.59 -21.75
N LEU A 112 -4.81 5.29 -21.45
CA LEU A 112 -4.11 4.78 -20.26
C LEU A 112 -2.61 5.03 -20.32
N ASP A 113 -2.00 5.01 -21.48
CA ASP A 113 -0.58 5.24 -21.66
C ASP A 113 -0.23 6.72 -21.43
N GLU A 114 -1.05 7.63 -21.94
CA GLU A 114 -0.92 9.07 -21.70
C GLU A 114 -1.12 9.40 -20.22
N ILE A 115 -2.19 8.88 -19.59
CA ILE A 115 -2.51 9.10 -18.17
C ILE A 115 -1.35 8.64 -17.30
N ARG A 116 -0.87 7.41 -17.50
CA ARG A 116 0.25 6.82 -16.75
C ARG A 116 1.53 7.62 -16.89
N ALA A 117 1.92 7.94 -18.13
CA ALA A 117 3.12 8.75 -18.40
C ALA A 117 3.02 10.13 -17.72
N PHE A 118 1.84 10.76 -17.77
CA PHE A 118 1.56 12.06 -17.17
C PHE A 118 1.68 12.02 -15.63
N LEU A 119 1.16 10.97 -14.99
CA LEU A 119 1.23 10.78 -13.54
C LEU A 119 2.67 10.44 -13.09
N ILE A 120 3.34 9.50 -13.76
CA ILE A 120 4.72 9.10 -13.46
C ILE A 120 5.69 10.28 -13.55
N ALA A 121 5.51 11.18 -14.52
CA ALA A 121 6.35 12.35 -14.68
C ALA A 121 6.21 13.36 -13.51
N ARG A 122 5.15 13.26 -12.72
CA ARG A 122 4.81 14.21 -11.64
C ARG A 122 4.80 13.61 -10.24
N ALA A 123 4.83 12.29 -10.15
CA ALA A 123 4.83 11.58 -8.87
C ALA A 123 6.19 11.67 -8.16
N THR A 124 6.19 12.11 -6.91
CA THR A 124 7.36 12.16 -6.03
C THR A 124 7.54 10.88 -5.20
N VAL A 125 6.59 9.96 -5.32
CA VAL A 125 6.59 8.63 -4.66
C VAL A 125 6.63 7.53 -5.72
N PRO A 126 6.97 6.28 -5.38
CA PRO A 126 6.87 5.16 -6.30
C PRO A 126 5.45 4.98 -6.85
N VAL A 127 5.35 4.63 -8.13
CA VAL A 127 4.08 4.40 -8.83
C VAL A 127 3.97 2.94 -9.23
N GLY A 128 2.86 2.31 -8.83
CA GLY A 128 2.49 0.96 -9.21
C GLY A 128 1.38 0.92 -10.26
N THR A 129 1.25 -0.23 -10.94
CA THR A 129 0.16 -0.50 -11.89
C THR A 129 -0.29 -1.97 -11.84
N VAL A 130 -1.42 -2.24 -12.49
CA VAL A 130 -1.91 -3.59 -12.78
C VAL A 130 -1.97 -3.76 -14.29
N PRO A 131 -0.93 -4.28 -14.95
CA PRO A 131 -0.81 -4.26 -16.41
C PRO A 131 -1.99 -4.89 -17.16
N VAL A 132 -2.62 -5.92 -16.60
CA VAL A 132 -3.77 -6.60 -17.23
C VAL A 132 -4.95 -5.65 -17.50
N TYR A 133 -5.06 -4.53 -16.78
CA TYR A 133 -6.14 -3.56 -17.04
C TYR A 133 -5.96 -2.80 -18.35
N SER A 134 -4.72 -2.48 -18.72
CA SER A 134 -4.44 -1.84 -20.01
C SER A 134 -4.57 -2.79 -21.20
N MET A 135 -4.39 -4.09 -20.98
CA MET A 135 -4.44 -5.10 -22.04
C MET A 135 -5.85 -5.29 -22.61
N ILE A 136 -6.90 -4.98 -21.84
CA ILE A 136 -8.30 -5.21 -22.22
C ILE A 136 -9.04 -3.95 -22.72
N VAL A 137 -8.33 -2.86 -22.96
CA VAL A 137 -8.95 -1.61 -23.45
C VAL A 137 -9.39 -1.76 -24.91
N GLU A 138 -8.55 -2.35 -25.74
CA GLU A 138 -8.82 -2.51 -27.18
C GLU A 138 -9.24 -3.95 -27.58
N LYS A 139 -8.95 -4.93 -26.72
CA LYS A 139 -9.22 -6.35 -26.99
C LYS A 139 -10.01 -6.93 -25.82
N SER A 140 -10.89 -7.89 -26.12
CA SER A 140 -11.45 -8.71 -25.03
C SER A 140 -10.37 -9.61 -24.42
N VAL A 141 -10.54 -10.00 -23.16
CA VAL A 141 -9.54 -10.82 -22.46
C VAL A 141 -9.26 -12.14 -23.19
N GLU A 142 -10.28 -12.71 -23.85
CA GLU A 142 -10.18 -13.95 -24.62
C GLU A 142 -9.32 -13.82 -25.88
N GLN A 143 -9.13 -12.59 -26.39
CA GLN A 143 -8.32 -12.31 -27.57
C GLN A 143 -6.85 -12.02 -27.25
N LEU A 144 -6.50 -11.89 -25.95
CA LEU A 144 -5.14 -11.60 -25.54
C LEU A 144 -4.21 -12.77 -25.84
N THR A 145 -3.11 -12.48 -26.51
CA THR A 145 -2.00 -13.39 -26.71
C THR A 145 -0.91 -13.19 -25.67
N HIS A 146 0.01 -14.13 -25.54
CA HIS A 146 1.21 -14.00 -24.70
C HIS A 146 2.04 -12.77 -25.11
N ASP A 147 2.19 -12.51 -26.39
CA ASP A 147 2.96 -11.38 -26.91
C ASP A 147 2.30 -10.03 -26.56
N ASP A 148 0.96 -9.94 -26.60
CA ASP A 148 0.22 -8.76 -26.16
C ASP A 148 0.51 -8.46 -24.68
N MET A 149 0.48 -9.49 -23.83
CA MET A 149 0.70 -9.37 -22.41
C MET A 149 2.15 -8.93 -22.08
N LEU A 150 3.14 -9.59 -22.68
CA LEU A 150 4.55 -9.23 -22.50
C LEU A 150 4.85 -7.81 -23.02
N SER A 151 4.27 -7.45 -24.18
CA SER A 151 4.44 -6.10 -24.76
C SER A 151 3.88 -5.01 -23.85
N ALA A 152 2.69 -5.21 -23.26
CA ALA A 152 2.10 -4.26 -22.33
C ALA A 152 2.93 -4.11 -21.04
N ILE A 153 3.43 -5.21 -20.49
CA ILE A 153 4.32 -5.20 -19.31
C ILE A 153 5.63 -4.46 -19.63
N ALA A 154 6.25 -4.76 -20.75
CA ALA A 154 7.50 -4.12 -21.19
C ALA A 154 7.31 -2.61 -21.43
N ALA A 155 6.22 -2.21 -22.07
CA ALA A 155 5.89 -0.81 -22.31
C ALA A 155 5.76 -0.03 -20.98
N GLN A 156 5.04 -0.58 -20.00
CA GLN A 156 4.89 0.06 -18.68
C GLN A 156 6.21 0.12 -17.91
N ALA A 157 7.04 -0.92 -17.99
CA ALA A 157 8.37 -0.91 -17.39
C ALA A 157 9.25 0.19 -18.02
N ALA A 158 9.24 0.32 -19.36
CA ALA A 158 9.97 1.35 -20.09
C ALA A 158 9.45 2.78 -19.79
N GLN A 159 8.15 2.95 -19.50
CA GLN A 159 7.59 4.23 -19.04
C GLN A 159 8.07 4.63 -17.65
N GLY A 160 8.57 3.69 -16.84
CA GLY A 160 9.11 3.96 -15.52
C GLY A 160 8.19 3.56 -14.36
N VAL A 161 7.28 2.61 -14.54
CA VAL A 161 6.50 2.03 -13.42
C VAL A 161 7.45 1.34 -12.45
N ASP A 162 7.33 1.62 -11.15
CA ASP A 162 8.26 1.17 -10.12
C ASP A 162 7.94 -0.24 -9.61
N PHE A 163 6.66 -0.61 -9.56
CA PHE A 163 6.20 -1.95 -9.21
C PHE A 163 4.92 -2.32 -9.98
N MET A 164 4.71 -3.60 -10.23
CA MET A 164 3.55 -4.06 -10.98
C MET A 164 2.88 -5.22 -10.30
N THR A 165 1.55 -5.19 -10.21
CA THR A 165 0.75 -6.31 -9.74
C THR A 165 0.60 -7.33 -10.86
N ILE A 166 1.12 -8.52 -10.62
CA ILE A 166 1.10 -9.66 -11.55
C ILE A 166 0.34 -10.82 -10.89
N HIS A 167 -0.88 -11.11 -11.37
CA HIS A 167 -1.74 -12.16 -10.84
C HIS A 167 -1.34 -13.54 -11.42
N ALA A 168 -0.13 -13.97 -11.16
CA ALA A 168 0.40 -15.25 -11.65
C ALA A 168 0.10 -16.43 -10.71
N GLY A 169 -0.36 -16.17 -9.46
CA GLY A 169 -0.58 -17.20 -8.45
C GLY A 169 -1.87 -18.01 -8.64
N LEU A 170 -2.87 -17.47 -9.35
CA LEU A 170 -4.09 -18.16 -9.66
C LEU A 170 -3.82 -19.22 -10.74
N LEU A 171 -3.94 -20.49 -10.40
CA LEU A 171 -3.81 -21.61 -11.32
C LEU A 171 -5.16 -22.22 -11.72
N ARG A 172 -5.15 -22.97 -12.81
CA ARG A 172 -6.35 -23.60 -13.33
C ARG A 172 -6.99 -24.58 -12.36
N GLU A 173 -6.20 -25.33 -11.61
CA GLU A 173 -6.67 -26.25 -10.57
C GLU A 173 -7.40 -25.53 -9.42
N HIS A 174 -7.08 -24.27 -9.14
CA HIS A 174 -7.75 -23.48 -8.10
C HIS A 174 -9.19 -23.11 -8.48
N LEU A 175 -9.56 -23.12 -9.78
CA LEU A 175 -10.88 -22.70 -10.23
C LEU A 175 -12.01 -23.57 -9.68
N GLU A 176 -11.75 -24.86 -9.40
CA GLU A 176 -12.74 -25.76 -8.78
C GLU A 176 -13.09 -25.31 -7.34
N LEU A 177 -12.15 -24.69 -6.64
CA LEU A 177 -12.35 -24.19 -5.28
C LEU A 177 -13.25 -22.94 -5.25
N VAL A 178 -13.20 -22.14 -6.32
CA VAL A 178 -14.00 -20.90 -6.44
C VAL A 178 -15.50 -21.17 -6.39
N GLY A 179 -15.96 -22.29 -6.93
CA GLY A 179 -17.37 -22.68 -6.92
C GLY A 179 -17.98 -22.88 -5.53
N LYS A 180 -17.16 -23.01 -4.49
CA LYS A 180 -17.59 -23.16 -3.09
C LYS A 180 -17.78 -21.81 -2.38
N ARG A 181 -17.31 -20.70 -2.97
CA ARG A 181 -17.31 -19.35 -2.37
C ARG A 181 -18.64 -18.64 -2.52
N THR A 182 -18.96 -17.83 -1.52
CA THR A 182 -20.11 -16.91 -1.56
C THR A 182 -19.92 -15.81 -2.60
N MET A 183 -18.73 -15.21 -2.66
CA MET A 183 -18.43 -14.09 -3.57
C MET A 183 -17.64 -14.50 -4.82
N GLY A 184 -17.18 -15.75 -4.91
CA GLY A 184 -16.39 -16.22 -6.04
C GLY A 184 -15.04 -15.50 -6.15
N ILE A 185 -14.74 -14.91 -7.31
CA ILE A 185 -13.51 -14.14 -7.57
C ILE A 185 -13.83 -12.65 -7.56
N VAL A 186 -13.34 -11.92 -6.57
CA VAL A 186 -13.57 -10.47 -6.44
C VAL A 186 -12.41 -9.61 -6.95
N SER A 187 -11.23 -10.20 -7.14
CA SER A 187 -10.11 -9.53 -7.81
C SER A 187 -10.41 -9.35 -9.30
N ARG A 188 -10.32 -8.10 -9.79
CA ARG A 188 -10.51 -7.82 -11.23
C ARG A 188 -9.47 -8.57 -12.08
N GLY A 189 -8.20 -8.54 -11.66
CA GLY A 189 -7.13 -9.25 -12.36
C GLY A 189 -7.32 -10.76 -12.31
N GLY A 190 -7.65 -11.31 -11.14
CA GLY A 190 -7.96 -12.74 -10.98
C GLY A 190 -9.13 -13.18 -11.85
N GLY A 191 -10.24 -12.41 -11.86
CA GLY A 191 -11.42 -12.71 -12.68
C GLY A 191 -11.13 -12.69 -14.18
N LEU A 192 -10.32 -11.74 -14.66
CA LEU A 192 -9.93 -11.66 -16.08
C LEU A 192 -9.08 -12.88 -16.50
N LEU A 193 -8.11 -13.25 -15.67
CA LEU A 193 -7.25 -14.42 -15.95
C LEU A 193 -8.01 -15.73 -15.84
N ALA A 194 -8.89 -15.87 -14.85
CA ALA A 194 -9.78 -17.04 -14.76
C ALA A 194 -10.63 -17.20 -16.02
N LYS A 195 -11.20 -16.10 -16.53
CA LYS A 195 -11.97 -16.10 -17.78
C LYS A 195 -11.12 -16.51 -18.98
N TRP A 196 -9.87 -15.99 -19.07
CA TRP A 196 -8.92 -16.39 -20.13
C TRP A 196 -8.61 -17.89 -20.05
N MET A 197 -8.27 -18.41 -18.86
CA MET A 197 -7.95 -19.82 -18.66
C MET A 197 -9.09 -20.76 -19.04
N VAL A 198 -10.32 -20.41 -18.63
CA VAL A 198 -11.53 -21.20 -18.97
C VAL A 198 -11.79 -21.19 -20.48
N HIS A 199 -11.68 -20.02 -21.14
CA HIS A 199 -11.89 -19.88 -22.57
C HIS A 199 -10.89 -20.71 -23.40
N HIS A 200 -9.60 -20.64 -23.05
CA HIS A 200 -8.55 -21.32 -23.81
C HIS A 200 -8.29 -22.77 -23.36
N GLY A 201 -8.85 -23.19 -22.24
CA GLY A 201 -8.53 -24.50 -21.66
C GLY A 201 -7.07 -24.66 -21.26
N ARG A 202 -6.34 -23.55 -21.01
CA ARG A 202 -4.90 -23.47 -20.72
C ARG A 202 -4.65 -22.92 -19.32
N GLU A 203 -3.40 -23.04 -18.87
CA GLU A 203 -2.93 -22.48 -17.61
C GLU A 203 -2.84 -20.93 -17.69
N ASN A 204 -2.74 -20.30 -16.53
CA ASN A 204 -2.56 -18.87 -16.39
C ASN A 204 -1.36 -18.38 -17.22
N PRO A 205 -1.56 -17.52 -18.23
CA PRO A 205 -0.48 -17.09 -19.11
C PRO A 205 0.62 -16.31 -18.37
N LEU A 206 0.28 -15.59 -17.28
CA LEU A 206 1.29 -14.86 -16.49
C LEU A 206 2.13 -15.81 -15.62
N TYR A 207 1.61 -16.99 -15.25
CA TYR A 207 2.38 -18.05 -14.63
C TYR A 207 3.31 -18.75 -15.64
N GLU A 208 2.77 -19.06 -16.83
CA GLU A 208 3.56 -19.71 -17.91
C GLU A 208 4.74 -18.83 -18.33
N MET A 209 4.53 -17.51 -18.48
CA MET A 209 5.55 -16.52 -18.90
C MET A 209 6.30 -15.84 -17.75
N PHE A 210 6.29 -16.42 -16.56
CA PHE A 210 6.87 -15.74 -15.38
C PHE A 210 8.37 -15.42 -15.52
N ASP A 211 9.10 -16.26 -16.22
CA ASP A 211 10.53 -16.07 -16.44
C ASP A 211 10.82 -14.95 -17.45
N GLU A 212 10.01 -14.81 -18.50
CA GLU A 212 10.06 -13.70 -19.47
C GLU A 212 9.69 -12.37 -18.80
N ILE A 213 8.65 -12.37 -17.98
CA ILE A 213 8.27 -11.19 -17.18
C ILE A 213 9.41 -10.82 -16.22
N SER A 214 10.03 -11.81 -15.57
CA SER A 214 11.19 -11.58 -14.69
C SER A 214 12.39 -10.99 -15.43
N ALA A 215 12.61 -11.37 -16.69
CA ALA A 215 13.66 -10.77 -17.52
C ALA A 215 13.39 -9.28 -17.78
N ILE A 216 12.16 -8.90 -18.09
CA ILE A 216 11.74 -7.50 -18.23
C ILE A 216 11.94 -6.75 -16.91
N PHE A 217 11.46 -7.30 -15.78
CA PHE A 217 11.56 -6.65 -14.46
C PHE A 217 13.01 -6.45 -14.04
N ARG A 218 13.88 -7.43 -14.30
CA ARG A 218 15.32 -7.30 -14.06
C ARG A 218 15.97 -6.22 -14.94
N GLU A 219 15.54 -6.07 -16.18
CA GLU A 219 16.05 -5.05 -17.10
C GLU A 219 15.76 -3.64 -16.58
N TYR A 220 14.55 -3.39 -16.08
CA TYR A 220 14.10 -2.07 -15.63
C TYR A 220 14.19 -1.85 -14.12
N ASP A 221 14.56 -2.86 -13.34
CA ASP A 221 14.54 -2.89 -11.87
C ASP A 221 13.13 -2.61 -11.31
N VAL A 222 12.13 -3.23 -11.93
CA VAL A 222 10.74 -3.22 -11.47
C VAL A 222 10.56 -4.23 -10.34
N THR A 223 9.79 -3.88 -9.31
CA THR A 223 9.46 -4.78 -8.21
C THR A 223 8.16 -5.55 -8.51
N TYR A 224 8.15 -6.87 -8.30
CA TYR A 224 6.91 -7.63 -8.32
C TYR A 224 6.03 -7.24 -7.12
N SER A 225 4.74 -7.01 -7.39
CA SER A 225 3.65 -7.21 -6.44
C SER A 225 2.88 -8.44 -6.93
N LEU A 226 3.09 -9.61 -6.30
CA LEU A 226 2.41 -10.84 -6.72
C LEU A 226 0.96 -10.77 -6.27
N GLY A 227 0.05 -10.62 -7.23
CA GLY A 227 -1.35 -10.30 -6.99
C GLY A 227 -2.14 -11.48 -6.42
N ASP A 228 -3.03 -11.21 -5.47
CA ASP A 228 -3.94 -12.15 -4.84
C ASP A 228 -5.26 -12.25 -5.62
N GLY A 229 -5.25 -13.00 -6.72
CA GLY A 229 -6.42 -13.22 -7.58
C GLY A 229 -7.61 -13.86 -6.85
N LEU A 230 -7.33 -14.62 -5.81
CA LEU A 230 -8.32 -15.34 -5.00
C LEU A 230 -8.46 -14.78 -3.58
N ARG A 231 -8.18 -13.48 -3.37
CA ARG A 231 -8.48 -12.86 -2.08
C ARG A 231 -9.96 -12.97 -1.73
N PRO A 232 -10.33 -13.19 -0.44
CA PRO A 232 -11.72 -13.25 -0.03
C PRO A 232 -12.40 -11.87 -0.17
N GLY A 233 -13.64 -11.87 -0.67
CA GLY A 233 -14.48 -10.68 -0.84
C GLY A 233 -15.53 -10.49 0.26
N CYS A 234 -15.62 -11.43 1.19
CA CYS A 234 -16.47 -11.38 2.38
C CYS A 234 -15.89 -12.27 3.48
N LEU A 235 -16.37 -12.09 4.71
CA LEU A 235 -15.92 -12.90 5.85
C LEU A 235 -16.22 -14.38 5.70
N ALA A 236 -17.30 -14.75 4.95
CA ALA A 236 -17.66 -16.15 4.72
C ALA A 236 -16.63 -16.92 3.89
N ASP A 237 -15.87 -16.22 3.04
CA ASP A 237 -14.84 -16.79 2.18
C ASP A 237 -13.42 -16.65 2.79
N ALA A 238 -13.31 -16.05 3.97
CA ALA A 238 -12.03 -15.79 4.61
C ALA A 238 -11.27 -17.06 4.97
N SER A 239 -9.97 -17.08 4.67
CA SER A 239 -9.05 -18.17 5.03
C SER A 239 -9.45 -19.53 4.45
N ASP A 240 -10.12 -19.53 3.29
CA ASP A 240 -10.58 -20.75 2.64
C ASP A 240 -9.45 -21.46 1.86
N GLU A 241 -9.78 -22.66 1.33
CA GLU A 241 -8.86 -23.46 0.53
C GLU A 241 -8.34 -22.71 -0.71
N ALA A 242 -9.20 -21.92 -1.37
CA ALA A 242 -8.84 -21.17 -2.57
C ALA A 242 -7.81 -20.08 -2.28
N GLN A 243 -7.99 -19.31 -1.21
CA GLN A 243 -7.03 -18.29 -0.78
C GLN A 243 -5.66 -18.91 -0.49
N PHE A 244 -5.64 -20.05 0.22
CA PHE A 244 -4.38 -20.65 0.63
C PHE A 244 -3.69 -21.45 -0.48
N ALA A 245 -4.44 -22.04 -1.40
CA ALA A 245 -3.86 -22.69 -2.58
C ALA A 245 -3.13 -21.66 -3.47
N GLU A 246 -3.73 -20.48 -3.68
CA GLU A 246 -3.04 -19.41 -4.38
C GLU A 246 -1.81 -18.92 -3.59
N LEU A 247 -1.91 -18.76 -2.26
CA LEU A 247 -0.77 -18.33 -1.44
C LEU A 247 0.42 -19.31 -1.54
N ASP A 248 0.16 -20.60 -1.58
CA ASP A 248 1.20 -21.61 -1.74
C ASP A 248 1.92 -21.46 -3.10
N THR A 249 1.17 -21.18 -4.19
CA THR A 249 1.74 -20.85 -5.51
C THR A 249 2.52 -19.52 -5.47
N LEU A 250 2.01 -18.50 -4.77
CA LEU A 250 2.74 -17.23 -4.60
C LEU A 250 4.08 -17.45 -3.90
N GLY A 251 4.15 -18.38 -2.95
CA GLY A 251 5.41 -18.78 -2.30
C GLY A 251 6.43 -19.37 -3.29
N GLU A 252 6.00 -20.21 -4.21
CA GLU A 252 6.84 -20.72 -5.31
C GLU A 252 7.36 -19.57 -6.17
N LEU A 253 6.46 -18.67 -6.59
CA LEU A 253 6.79 -17.54 -7.46
C LEU A 253 7.76 -16.54 -6.79
N VAL A 254 7.68 -16.36 -5.47
CA VAL A 254 8.68 -15.61 -4.69
C VAL A 254 10.07 -16.22 -4.88
N GLY A 255 10.18 -17.53 -4.80
CA GLY A 255 11.43 -18.25 -5.05
C GLY A 255 11.97 -18.01 -6.46
N ARG A 256 11.11 -18.10 -7.48
CA ARG A 256 11.46 -17.84 -8.90
C ARG A 256 11.91 -16.40 -9.14
N ALA A 257 11.18 -15.41 -8.60
CA ALA A 257 11.53 -13.99 -8.71
C ALA A 257 12.92 -13.69 -8.11
N ARG A 258 13.18 -14.21 -6.90
CA ARG A 258 14.49 -14.06 -6.23
C ARG A 258 15.62 -14.73 -7.02
N ALA A 259 15.38 -15.93 -7.55
CA ALA A 259 16.36 -16.62 -8.41
C ALA A 259 16.66 -15.83 -9.68
N ALA A 260 15.66 -15.14 -10.25
CA ALA A 260 15.84 -14.23 -11.40
C ALA A 260 16.53 -12.90 -11.03
N GLY A 261 16.78 -12.62 -9.74
CA GLY A 261 17.41 -11.39 -9.27
C GLY A 261 16.46 -10.19 -9.20
N VAL A 262 15.15 -10.42 -9.02
CA VAL A 262 14.11 -9.41 -8.99
C VAL A 262 13.54 -9.27 -7.57
N GLN A 263 13.26 -8.03 -7.16
CA GLN A 263 12.57 -7.73 -5.91
C GLN A 263 11.12 -8.20 -5.99
N VAL A 264 10.59 -8.72 -4.87
CA VAL A 264 9.24 -9.25 -4.82
C VAL A 264 8.57 -8.98 -3.49
N MET A 265 7.34 -8.49 -3.54
CA MET A 265 6.37 -8.47 -2.45
C MET A 265 5.12 -9.25 -2.87
N VAL A 266 4.30 -9.65 -1.90
CA VAL A 266 3.13 -10.49 -2.10
C VAL A 266 1.89 -9.73 -1.67
N GLU A 267 0.83 -9.76 -2.48
CA GLU A 267 -0.47 -9.23 -2.10
C GLU A 267 -1.26 -10.25 -1.26
N GLY A 268 -2.14 -9.75 -0.44
CA GLY A 268 -2.89 -10.58 0.49
C GLY A 268 -4.24 -10.02 0.88
N PRO A 269 -4.93 -10.71 1.80
CA PRO A 269 -6.38 -10.80 1.82
C PRO A 269 -7.11 -9.47 2.03
N GLY A 270 -8.35 -9.42 1.50
CA GLY A 270 -9.25 -8.28 1.63
C GLY A 270 -10.18 -8.36 2.84
N HIS A 271 -11.01 -9.40 2.96
CA HIS A 271 -11.99 -9.57 4.04
C HIS A 271 -11.57 -10.72 4.95
N ILE A 272 -11.13 -10.40 6.18
CA ILE A 272 -10.69 -11.40 7.17
C ILE A 272 -11.27 -11.02 8.54
N PRO A 273 -11.96 -11.90 9.25
CA PRO A 273 -12.38 -11.65 10.61
C PRO A 273 -11.16 -11.40 11.52
N LEU A 274 -11.33 -10.55 12.52
CA LEU A 274 -10.23 -10.02 13.33
C LEU A 274 -9.35 -11.11 13.94
N ASP A 275 -9.94 -12.19 14.41
CA ASP A 275 -9.29 -13.32 15.06
C ASP A 275 -8.43 -14.19 14.11
N GLN A 276 -8.60 -14.05 12.79
CA GLN A 276 -7.85 -14.81 11.80
C GLN A 276 -6.67 -14.04 11.17
N ILE A 277 -6.53 -12.75 11.49
CA ILE A 277 -5.50 -11.90 10.88
C ILE A 277 -4.09 -12.39 11.21
N GLU A 278 -3.79 -12.67 12.49
CA GLU A 278 -2.47 -13.15 12.92
C GLU A 278 -2.07 -14.44 12.17
N MET A 279 -2.99 -15.39 12.05
CA MET A 279 -2.75 -16.65 11.34
C MET A 279 -2.42 -16.40 9.86
N ASN A 280 -3.13 -15.50 9.19
CA ASN A 280 -2.86 -15.14 7.78
C ASN A 280 -1.48 -14.50 7.61
N MET A 281 -1.08 -13.59 8.51
CA MET A 281 0.24 -12.95 8.47
C MET A 281 1.36 -13.98 8.69
N THR A 282 1.18 -14.85 9.67
CA THR A 282 2.16 -15.92 10.00
C THR A 282 2.31 -16.88 8.83
N ARG A 283 1.20 -17.37 8.24
CA ARG A 283 1.24 -18.30 7.11
C ARG A 283 1.93 -17.70 5.89
N GLN A 284 1.64 -16.44 5.56
CA GLN A 284 2.32 -15.77 4.44
C GLN A 284 3.82 -15.67 4.69
N ALA A 285 4.24 -15.27 5.89
CA ALA A 285 5.66 -15.14 6.21
C ALA A 285 6.40 -16.47 6.09
N GLU A 286 5.77 -17.58 6.48
CA GLU A 286 6.32 -18.94 6.36
C GLU A 286 6.40 -19.37 4.90
N VAL A 287 5.29 -19.32 4.18
CA VAL A 287 5.17 -19.80 2.78
C VAL A 287 5.99 -18.96 1.82
N CYS A 288 6.00 -17.63 1.99
CA CYS A 288 6.69 -16.68 1.10
C CYS A 288 8.09 -16.29 1.59
N GLY A 289 8.66 -17.01 2.59
CA GLY A 289 10.02 -16.78 3.07
C GLY A 289 10.28 -15.35 3.53
N GLY A 290 9.29 -14.74 4.24
CA GLY A 290 9.35 -13.40 4.78
C GLY A 290 9.32 -12.27 3.75
N ALA A 291 8.91 -12.52 2.50
CA ALA A 291 8.68 -11.45 1.52
C ALA A 291 7.67 -10.43 2.06
N PRO A 292 7.86 -9.12 1.79
CA PRO A 292 6.94 -8.10 2.29
C PRO A 292 5.49 -8.41 1.90
N PHE A 293 4.58 -8.30 2.87
CA PHE A 293 3.16 -8.56 2.67
C PHE A 293 2.40 -7.27 2.47
N TYR A 294 1.70 -7.17 1.34
CA TYR A 294 0.86 -6.05 0.92
C TYR A 294 -0.60 -6.45 1.02
N VAL A 295 -1.34 -5.91 1.98
CA VAL A 295 -2.71 -6.34 2.29
C VAL A 295 -3.75 -5.28 1.93
N LEU A 296 -4.92 -5.71 1.47
CA LEU A 296 -6.07 -4.85 1.22
C LEU A 296 -6.94 -4.77 2.48
N GLY A 297 -6.64 -3.86 3.36
CA GLY A 297 -7.26 -3.83 4.67
C GLY A 297 -6.44 -4.61 5.69
N PRO A 298 -6.97 -5.75 6.25
CA PRO A 298 -8.23 -6.42 5.93
C PRO A 298 -9.48 -5.76 6.52
N LEU A 299 -10.61 -5.91 5.79
CA LEU A 299 -11.93 -5.54 6.32
C LEU A 299 -12.40 -6.62 7.30
N VAL A 300 -12.69 -6.21 8.54
CA VAL A 300 -13.02 -7.14 9.65
C VAL A 300 -14.52 -7.40 9.81
N THR A 301 -15.35 -6.77 9.00
CA THR A 301 -16.81 -6.92 8.98
C THR A 301 -17.37 -6.42 7.64
N ASP A 302 -18.49 -7.01 7.19
CA ASP A 302 -19.07 -6.74 5.86
C ASP A 302 -20.29 -5.80 5.90
N ILE A 303 -20.83 -5.46 7.08
CA ILE A 303 -22.14 -4.80 7.21
C ILE A 303 -22.08 -3.27 7.27
N PHE A 304 -20.94 -2.67 6.96
CA PHE A 304 -20.76 -1.21 7.06
C PHE A 304 -20.32 -0.56 5.73
N PRO A 305 -21.07 -0.73 4.62
CA PRO A 305 -20.75 -0.02 3.38
C PRO A 305 -20.75 1.50 3.60
N GLY A 306 -19.79 2.21 3.02
CA GLY A 306 -19.55 3.64 3.28
C GLY A 306 -18.63 3.92 4.47
N TYR A 307 -18.34 2.92 5.31
CA TYR A 307 -17.40 2.98 6.43
C TYR A 307 -16.25 1.99 6.28
N ASP A 308 -16.04 1.45 5.08
CA ASP A 308 -15.04 0.42 4.81
C ASP A 308 -13.62 0.88 5.16
N HIS A 309 -13.31 2.18 5.05
CA HIS A 309 -12.04 2.76 5.50
C HIS A 309 -11.81 2.63 7.02
N ILE A 310 -12.88 2.57 7.83
CA ILE A 310 -12.78 2.37 9.28
C ILE A 310 -12.64 0.88 9.59
N THR A 311 -13.52 0.05 9.03
CA THR A 311 -13.51 -1.41 9.29
C THR A 311 -12.20 -2.04 8.84
N SER A 312 -11.66 -1.59 7.71
CA SER A 312 -10.38 -2.05 7.18
C SER A 312 -9.17 -1.48 7.95
N ALA A 313 -9.22 -0.24 8.43
CA ALA A 313 -8.14 0.32 9.24
C ALA A 313 -7.94 -0.44 10.56
N ILE A 314 -9.03 -0.99 11.16
CA ILE A 314 -8.94 -1.87 12.33
C ILE A 314 -8.14 -3.12 11.98
N GLY A 315 -8.48 -3.80 10.90
CA GLY A 315 -7.75 -4.98 10.44
C GLY A 315 -6.33 -4.67 9.98
N ALA A 316 -6.12 -3.56 9.27
CA ALA A 316 -4.81 -3.09 8.83
C ALA A 316 -3.85 -2.86 9.99
N THR A 317 -4.36 -2.28 11.10
CA THR A 317 -3.56 -2.08 12.31
C THR A 317 -3.06 -3.42 12.86
N LEU A 318 -3.96 -4.40 12.97
CA LEU A 318 -3.60 -5.72 13.48
C LEU A 318 -2.68 -6.48 12.50
N ALA A 319 -2.96 -6.42 11.21
CA ALA A 319 -2.11 -7.02 10.19
C ALA A 319 -0.68 -6.46 10.21
N ALA A 320 -0.54 -5.12 10.29
CA ALA A 320 0.77 -4.47 10.39
C ALA A 320 1.48 -4.80 11.72
N TYR A 321 0.75 -4.91 12.82
CA TYR A 321 1.31 -5.36 14.10
C TYR A 321 1.89 -6.78 13.99
N HIS A 322 1.24 -7.68 13.25
CA HIS A 322 1.68 -9.05 13.01
C HIS A 322 2.58 -9.23 11.77
N GLY A 323 3.02 -8.15 11.12
CA GLY A 323 4.09 -8.20 10.13
C GLY A 323 3.74 -7.78 8.71
N ALA A 324 2.50 -7.39 8.40
CA ALA A 324 2.21 -6.75 7.12
C ALA A 324 3.04 -5.46 7.01
N ALA A 325 3.75 -5.32 5.89
CA ALA A 325 4.68 -4.22 5.67
C ALA A 325 4.07 -3.07 4.85
N PHE A 326 3.00 -3.37 4.14
CA PHE A 326 2.40 -2.48 3.15
C PHE A 326 0.88 -2.61 3.17
N LEU A 327 0.20 -1.49 3.29
CA LEU A 327 -1.24 -1.43 3.45
C LEU A 327 -1.86 -0.74 2.23
N CYS A 328 -2.68 -1.47 1.47
CA CYS A 328 -3.55 -0.86 0.47
C CYS A 328 -4.68 -0.13 1.17
N TYR A 329 -4.77 1.16 0.98
CA TYR A 329 -5.84 1.93 1.59
C TYR A 329 -7.21 1.52 1.01
N VAL A 330 -8.22 1.69 1.84
CA VAL A 330 -9.62 1.56 1.46
C VAL A 330 -10.29 2.90 1.74
N THR A 331 -11.21 3.31 0.89
CA THR A 331 -11.92 4.59 1.00
C THR A 331 -13.38 4.38 1.42
N PRO A 332 -14.10 5.43 1.87
CA PRO A 332 -15.55 5.35 2.09
C PRO A 332 -16.35 4.93 0.84
N ALA A 333 -15.78 5.12 -0.36
CA ALA A 333 -16.42 4.77 -1.61
C ALA A 333 -16.26 3.30 -2.01
N GLU A 334 -15.49 2.50 -1.25
CA GLU A 334 -15.25 1.08 -1.55
C GLU A 334 -16.58 0.35 -1.71
N HIS A 335 -16.64 -0.54 -2.69
CA HIS A 335 -17.84 -1.29 -3.08
C HIS A 335 -19.03 -0.43 -3.61
N LEU A 336 -18.93 0.92 -3.59
CA LEU A 336 -20.02 1.83 -3.92
C LEU A 336 -19.78 2.67 -5.18
N SER A 337 -18.58 3.28 -5.31
CA SER A 337 -18.28 4.19 -6.43
C SER A 337 -16.78 4.43 -6.61
N LEU A 338 -16.42 5.23 -7.62
CA LEU A 338 -15.06 5.76 -7.77
C LEU A 338 -14.82 6.86 -6.73
N PRO A 339 -13.74 6.78 -5.90
CA PRO A 339 -13.48 7.78 -4.88
C PRO A 339 -13.13 9.15 -5.47
N GLY A 340 -13.72 10.20 -4.89
CA GLY A 340 -13.33 11.59 -5.09
C GLY A 340 -12.20 12.00 -4.11
N PRO A 341 -11.80 13.28 -4.15
CA PRO A 341 -10.71 13.77 -3.29
C PRO A 341 -10.97 13.59 -1.78
N GLU A 342 -12.18 13.80 -1.33
CA GLU A 342 -12.54 13.68 0.10
C GLU A 342 -12.44 12.23 0.59
N GLU A 343 -12.90 11.28 -0.23
CA GLU A 343 -12.78 9.85 0.08
C GLU A 343 -11.31 9.39 0.04
N VAL A 344 -10.51 9.90 -0.90
CA VAL A 344 -9.06 9.67 -0.94
C VAL A 344 -8.39 10.17 0.34
N LYS A 345 -8.71 11.41 0.77
CA LYS A 345 -8.21 11.98 2.03
C LYS A 345 -8.61 11.11 3.23
N ALA A 346 -9.88 10.76 3.34
CA ALA A 346 -10.40 9.94 4.44
C ALA A 346 -9.69 8.59 4.52
N GLY A 347 -9.52 7.90 3.39
CA GLY A 347 -8.81 6.63 3.30
C GLY A 347 -7.33 6.76 3.71
N CYS A 348 -6.60 7.74 3.17
CA CYS A 348 -5.20 7.96 3.52
C CYS A 348 -5.03 8.23 5.02
N ILE A 349 -5.87 9.07 5.63
CA ILE A 349 -5.79 9.38 7.06
C ILE A 349 -6.07 8.13 7.90
N ALA A 350 -7.13 7.36 7.58
CA ALA A 350 -7.47 6.15 8.30
C ALA A 350 -6.30 5.15 8.30
N TYR A 351 -5.64 4.99 7.14
CA TYR A 351 -4.53 4.07 6.99
C TYR A 351 -3.21 4.58 7.58
N LYS A 352 -2.97 5.90 7.61
CA LYS A 352 -1.84 6.44 8.38
C LYS A 352 -2.03 6.25 9.88
N ILE A 353 -3.27 6.35 10.38
CA ILE A 353 -3.57 6.01 11.77
C ILE A 353 -3.29 4.53 12.04
N ALA A 354 -3.73 3.63 11.15
CA ALA A 354 -3.50 2.19 11.29
C ALA A 354 -2.00 1.85 11.30
N ALA A 355 -1.26 2.35 10.31
CA ALA A 355 0.18 2.13 10.18
C ALA A 355 0.94 2.67 11.41
N HIS A 356 0.65 3.92 11.80
CA HIS A 356 1.30 4.55 12.95
C HIS A 356 1.03 3.81 14.27
N ALA A 357 -0.22 3.41 14.50
CA ALA A 357 -0.59 2.65 15.71
C ALA A 357 0.16 1.32 15.79
N ALA A 358 0.31 0.61 14.67
CA ALA A 358 1.08 -0.63 14.59
C ALA A 358 2.57 -0.38 14.83
N ASP A 359 3.16 0.66 14.23
CA ASP A 359 4.58 1.01 14.38
C ASP A 359 4.92 1.37 15.83
N VAL A 360 4.04 2.11 16.52
CA VAL A 360 4.16 2.41 17.97
C VAL A 360 4.11 1.12 18.78
N ALA A 361 3.17 0.22 18.48
CA ALA A 361 3.02 -1.06 19.18
C ALA A 361 4.24 -2.00 18.94
N ARG A 362 4.79 -1.99 17.73
CA ARG A 362 6.03 -2.71 17.36
C ARG A 362 7.30 -2.09 17.95
N LYS A 363 7.20 -0.92 18.57
CA LYS A 363 8.33 -0.18 19.15
C LYS A 363 9.42 0.16 18.14
N LEU A 364 9.01 0.54 16.94
CA LEU A 364 9.98 1.01 15.93
C LEU A 364 10.70 2.27 16.44
N PRO A 365 11.98 2.47 16.08
CA PRO A 365 12.72 3.67 16.46
C PRO A 365 11.95 4.94 16.07
N HIS A 366 11.88 5.89 17.02
CA HIS A 366 11.23 7.21 16.82
C HIS A 366 9.72 7.19 16.53
N ALA A 367 9.04 6.04 16.50
CA ALA A 367 7.62 5.96 16.20
C ALA A 367 6.76 6.79 17.17
N ARG A 368 7.13 6.87 18.46
CA ARG A 368 6.39 7.61 19.50
C ARG A 368 6.80 9.07 19.68
N ASP A 369 7.89 9.53 19.10
CA ASP A 369 8.47 10.85 19.40
C ASP A 369 7.45 11.98 19.17
N ARG A 370 6.67 11.88 18.09
CA ARG A 370 5.65 12.87 17.75
C ARG A 370 4.45 12.83 18.68
N ASP A 371 4.02 11.63 19.12
CA ASP A 371 2.95 11.47 20.12
C ASP A 371 3.35 12.06 21.46
N ASP A 372 4.56 11.79 21.93
CA ASP A 372 5.08 12.29 23.18
C ASP A 372 5.24 13.83 23.14
N ALA A 373 5.71 14.40 22.03
CA ALA A 373 5.78 15.84 21.82
C ALA A 373 4.38 16.49 21.80
N LEU A 374 3.40 15.87 21.11
CA LEU A 374 2.02 16.36 21.09
C LEU A 374 1.38 16.26 22.49
N ALA A 375 1.62 15.18 23.22
CA ALA A 375 1.15 15.05 24.60
C ALA A 375 1.73 16.15 25.50
N ALA A 376 3.02 16.49 25.36
CA ALA A 376 3.65 17.58 26.09
C ALA A 376 3.04 18.97 25.75
N ALA A 377 2.74 19.23 24.47
CA ALA A 377 2.03 20.45 24.05
C ALA A 377 0.60 20.47 24.61
N ARG A 378 -0.12 19.36 24.56
CA ARG A 378 -1.47 19.19 25.13
C ARG A 378 -1.45 19.43 26.64
N ALA A 379 -0.48 18.88 27.35
CA ALA A 379 -0.32 19.07 28.78
C ALA A 379 -0.15 20.56 29.15
N LYS A 380 0.38 21.38 28.27
CA LYS A 380 0.54 22.84 28.44
C LYS A 380 -0.67 23.63 27.92
N LEU A 381 -1.68 23.01 27.30
CA LEU A 381 -2.75 23.66 26.55
C LEU A 381 -2.19 24.58 25.40
N ASP A 382 -1.01 24.22 24.89
CA ASP A 382 -0.41 24.88 23.74
C ASP A 382 -1.09 24.37 22.46
N TRP A 383 -2.13 25.07 22.02
CA TRP A 383 -2.92 24.70 20.85
C TRP A 383 -2.13 24.80 19.55
N GLU A 384 -1.30 25.86 19.42
CA GLU A 384 -0.47 26.03 18.23
C GLU A 384 0.59 24.92 18.10
N GLY A 385 1.20 24.54 19.22
CA GLY A 385 2.10 23.39 19.29
C GLY A 385 1.38 22.09 18.92
N GLN A 386 0.15 21.87 19.39
CA GLN A 386 -0.65 20.71 19.05
C GLN A 386 -0.98 20.67 17.55
N PHE A 387 -1.39 21.80 16.94
CA PHE A 387 -1.69 21.84 15.49
C PHE A 387 -0.47 21.58 14.62
N LYS A 388 0.70 22.09 15.00
CA LYS A 388 1.97 21.83 14.29
C LYS A 388 2.39 20.37 14.35
N LEU A 389 2.07 19.69 15.44
CA LEU A 389 2.42 18.30 15.67
C LEU A 389 1.33 17.33 15.17
N ALA A 390 0.08 17.78 15.03
CA ALA A 390 -1.02 16.94 14.53
C ALA A 390 -0.78 16.54 13.07
N PHE A 391 -1.20 15.33 12.69
CA PHE A 391 -1.07 14.83 11.33
C PHE A 391 -1.88 15.69 10.34
N ASP A 392 -3.14 16.01 10.67
CA ASP A 392 -3.98 16.98 9.97
C ASP A 392 -4.26 18.16 10.93
N GLY A 393 -3.26 19.03 11.08
CA GLY A 393 -3.31 20.15 11.99
C GLY A 393 -4.33 21.22 11.58
N GLU A 394 -4.58 21.37 10.29
CA GLU A 394 -5.58 22.32 9.78
C GLU A 394 -6.99 21.88 10.13
N ALA A 395 -7.35 20.61 9.91
CA ALA A 395 -8.64 20.08 10.32
C ALA A 395 -8.83 20.18 11.85
N ALA A 396 -7.77 19.89 12.63
CA ALA A 396 -7.81 20.03 14.07
C ALA A 396 -8.04 21.49 14.50
N ARG A 397 -7.41 22.45 13.82
CA ARG A 397 -7.59 23.89 14.03
C ARG A 397 -9.03 24.32 13.73
N GLN A 398 -9.54 23.93 12.58
CA GLN A 398 -10.93 24.25 12.17
C GLN A 398 -11.96 23.78 13.19
N VAL A 399 -11.83 22.53 13.66
CA VAL A 399 -12.72 21.98 14.67
C VAL A 399 -12.58 22.73 15.99
N ARG A 400 -11.34 23.02 16.44
CA ARG A 400 -11.07 23.71 17.70
C ARG A 400 -11.59 25.15 17.72
N CYS A 401 -11.42 25.87 16.63
CA CYS A 401 -11.76 27.30 16.56
C CYS A 401 -13.22 27.56 16.16
N ARG A 402 -14.03 26.50 15.99
CA ARG A 402 -15.45 26.66 15.64
C ARG A 402 -16.24 27.43 16.69
N ASP A 403 -15.99 27.13 17.97
CA ASP A 403 -16.82 27.60 19.09
C ASP A 403 -16.02 28.42 20.13
N VAL A 404 -14.70 28.48 20.04
CA VAL A 404 -13.83 29.09 21.04
C VAL A 404 -12.64 29.78 20.35
N ASP A 405 -12.25 30.95 20.84
CA ASP A 405 -11.07 31.67 20.37
C ASP A 405 -9.81 30.78 20.42
N SER A 406 -8.94 30.93 19.42
CA SER A 406 -7.69 30.17 19.33
C SER A 406 -6.76 30.37 20.54
N ALA A 407 -6.79 31.52 21.15
CA ALA A 407 -5.98 31.89 22.33
C ALA A 407 -6.51 31.37 23.68
N ALA A 408 -7.75 30.82 23.70
CA ALA A 408 -8.36 30.29 24.94
C ALA A 408 -7.58 29.11 25.49
N ASP A 409 -7.34 29.10 26.80
CA ASP A 409 -6.66 28.01 27.54
C ASP A 409 -7.58 26.81 27.91
N TYR A 410 -8.71 26.66 27.20
CA TYR A 410 -9.69 25.57 27.35
C TYR A 410 -10.36 25.25 26.02
N CYS A 411 -11.08 24.16 25.91
CA CYS A 411 -11.89 23.83 24.74
C CYS A 411 -13.38 23.91 25.02
N ALA A 412 -14.19 24.00 23.97
CA ALA A 412 -15.65 24.09 24.08
C ALA A 412 -16.28 22.87 24.79
N MET A 413 -15.64 21.70 24.74
CA MET A 413 -16.18 20.48 25.37
C MET A 413 -16.36 20.62 26.88
N CYS A 414 -15.34 21.13 27.60
CA CYS A 414 -15.37 21.24 29.07
C CYS A 414 -15.65 22.67 29.53
N GLY A 415 -15.35 23.69 28.71
CA GLY A 415 -15.27 25.06 29.18
C GLY A 415 -14.19 25.27 30.23
N ARG A 416 -14.09 26.49 30.74
CA ARG A 416 -12.97 26.88 31.60
C ARG A 416 -13.00 26.20 32.96
N GLN A 417 -14.17 26.05 33.56
CA GLN A 417 -14.33 25.58 34.96
C GLN A 417 -14.22 24.05 35.09
N TRP A 418 -14.55 23.30 34.03
CA TRP A 418 -14.65 21.85 34.05
C TRP A 418 -13.47 21.15 33.37
N CYS A 419 -12.47 21.90 32.93
CA CYS A 419 -11.31 21.33 32.26
C CYS A 419 -10.45 20.50 33.24
N ALA A 420 -10.54 19.17 33.15
CA ALA A 420 -9.82 18.24 34.01
C ALA A 420 -8.30 18.49 33.99
N LEU A 421 -7.73 18.87 32.85
CA LEU A 421 -6.31 19.16 32.74
C LEU A 421 -5.89 20.40 33.54
N ARG A 422 -6.72 21.45 33.56
CA ARG A 422 -6.50 22.63 34.40
C ARG A 422 -6.61 22.28 35.88
N ILE A 423 -7.68 21.59 36.26
CA ILE A 423 -7.89 21.13 37.64
C ILE A 423 -6.70 20.28 38.11
N SER A 424 -6.22 19.38 37.26
CA SER A 424 -5.04 18.54 37.58
C SER A 424 -3.79 19.40 37.84
N ARG A 425 -3.56 20.48 37.11
CA ARG A 425 -2.45 21.40 37.38
C ARG A 425 -2.61 22.11 38.73
N GLU A 426 -3.80 22.63 39.02
CA GLU A 426 -4.10 23.27 40.29
C GLU A 426 -3.85 22.30 41.47
N VAL A 427 -4.21 21.04 41.32
CA VAL A 427 -3.91 19.97 42.32
C VAL A 427 -2.41 19.77 42.47
N ASN A 428 -1.68 19.63 41.35
CA ASN A 428 -0.23 19.42 41.40
C ASN A 428 0.50 20.61 42.03
N ASP A 429 0.09 21.82 41.69
CA ASP A 429 0.67 23.05 42.26
C ASP A 429 0.38 23.15 43.78
N ALA A 430 -0.80 22.74 44.22
CA ALA A 430 -1.14 22.69 45.62
C ALA A 430 -0.35 21.62 46.40
N LEU A 431 -0.07 20.47 45.79
CA LEU A 431 0.76 19.43 46.38
C LEU A 431 2.23 19.82 46.46
N ALA A 432 2.74 20.52 45.46
CA ALA A 432 4.13 20.96 45.42
C ALA A 432 4.46 22.09 46.47
N ARG A 433 3.44 22.75 46.98
CA ARG A 433 3.57 23.81 48.05
C ARG A 433 3.54 23.25 49.46
N LYS A 434 3.23 21.97 49.65
CA LYS A 434 3.29 21.27 50.90
C LYS A 434 4.63 20.55 51.08
#